data_c11d908c7975220053e6a79595f4e63d
#
_entry.id   c11d908c7975220053e6a79595f4e63d
#
_cell.length_a   1.000
_cell.length_b   1.000
_cell.length_c   1.000
_cell.angle_alpha   90.00
_cell.angle_beta   90.00
_cell.angle_gamma   90.00
#
_symmetry.space_group_name_H-M   'P 1'
#
loop_
_entity.id
_entity.type
_entity.pdbx_description
1 polymer ?
#
loop_
_entity_poly.entity_id
_entity_poly.type
_entity_poly.pdbx_seq_one_letter_code
_entity_poly.pdbx_strand_id
1 'polypeptide(L)'
;MENIRNFCIIAHIDHGKSTLADRMMEMTGTVEKREMKSQLLDSMDLEREKGITIKLAPVRMRYKNVDLNLIDTPGHVDFSYEVSRSLQACEGAILVVDASQGIQAQTLSNVYLAMEQDLTIIPVLNKVDLPAADIPRVSRQVINLLGCDESEIIHISAKTGQNVDKVLDAVVDKIPAPTGEVGDPTRALIFDSYYDDYRGVILYVRVVDGRIKKGESIRMMATGANGLALEVGHLNPAMQPDPSLETGEIGYIVTNLKTTREARVGDTVTLGRYFN
;
A
#
# COMPACT_ATOMS: atom_id res chain seq x y z
N MET A 1 -2.36 16.90 5.01
CA MET A 1 -1.31 16.09 4.33
C MET A 1 -0.14 15.73 5.24
N GLU A 2 0.35 16.63 6.09
CA GLU A 2 1.53 16.36 6.96
C GLU A 2 1.41 15.10 7.82
N ASN A 3 0.19 14.74 8.21
CA ASN A 3 -0.10 13.56 9.04
C ASN A 3 -0.49 12.32 8.22
N ILE A 4 -0.08 12.22 6.97
CA ILE A 4 -0.34 11.06 6.11
C ILE A 4 0.99 10.43 5.70
N ARG A 5 1.05 9.09 5.70
CA ARG A 5 2.16 8.30 5.14
C ARG A 5 1.59 7.20 4.25
N ASN A 6 1.94 7.25 2.97
CA ASN A 6 1.52 6.26 1.99
C ASN A 6 2.70 5.35 1.67
N PHE A 7 2.56 4.07 1.90
CA PHE A 7 3.66 3.12 1.72
C PHE A 7 3.15 1.73 1.34
N CYS A 8 4.06 0.94 0.81
CA CYS A 8 3.84 -0.47 0.52
C CYS A 8 4.92 -1.34 1.19
N ILE A 9 4.74 -2.66 1.13
CA ILE A 9 5.74 -3.63 1.58
C ILE A 9 6.25 -4.40 0.38
N ILE A 10 7.57 -4.38 0.18
CA ILE A 10 8.29 -5.18 -0.83
C ILE A 10 8.92 -6.36 -0.12
N ALA A 11 8.60 -7.57 -0.57
CA ALA A 11 9.17 -8.79 -0.02
C ALA A 11 9.14 -9.91 -1.05
N HIS A 12 10.07 -10.85 -0.95
CA HIS A 12 9.96 -12.14 -1.62
C HIS A 12 8.87 -12.98 -0.96
N ILE A 13 8.36 -13.99 -1.68
CA ILE A 13 7.39 -14.96 -1.15
C ILE A 13 7.99 -15.58 0.12
N ASP A 14 7.16 -15.76 1.14
CA ASP A 14 7.50 -16.33 2.45
C ASP A 14 8.52 -15.54 3.30
N HIS A 15 8.92 -14.34 2.90
CA HIS A 15 9.77 -13.48 3.73
C HIS A 15 9.02 -12.80 4.90
N GLY A 16 7.68 -12.95 4.94
CA GLY A 16 6.85 -12.50 6.06
C GLY A 16 6.13 -11.18 5.85
N LYS A 17 5.85 -10.79 4.60
CA LYS A 17 5.10 -9.58 4.23
C LYS A 17 3.74 -9.51 4.92
N SER A 18 2.88 -10.51 4.69
CA SER A 18 1.53 -10.56 5.25
C SER A 18 1.54 -10.64 6.79
N THR A 19 2.50 -11.38 7.36
CA THR A 19 2.67 -11.45 8.82
C THR A 19 3.04 -10.10 9.40
N LEU A 20 3.90 -9.31 8.73
CA LEU A 20 4.24 -7.96 9.16
C LEU A 20 3.03 -7.03 9.07
N ALA A 21 2.27 -7.08 7.97
CA ALA A 21 1.05 -6.29 7.81
C ALA A 21 0.02 -6.60 8.91
N ASP A 22 -0.23 -7.87 9.20
CA ASP A 22 -1.10 -8.30 10.29
C ASP A 22 -0.64 -7.74 11.63
N ARG A 23 0.67 -7.82 11.92
CA ARG A 23 1.24 -7.31 13.16
C ARG A 23 1.12 -5.80 13.30
N MET A 24 1.31 -5.07 12.20
CA MET A 24 1.13 -3.61 12.17
C MET A 24 -0.33 -3.24 12.45
N MET A 25 -1.30 -3.92 11.87
CA MET A 25 -2.73 -3.70 12.13
C MET A 25 -3.12 -4.01 13.58
N GLU A 26 -2.55 -5.06 14.17
CA GLU A 26 -2.75 -5.41 15.59
C GLU A 26 -2.18 -4.32 16.50
N MET A 27 -0.94 -3.88 16.26
CA MET A 27 -0.25 -2.90 17.13
C MET A 27 -0.85 -1.51 17.04
N THR A 28 -1.43 -1.14 15.91
CA THR A 28 -2.12 0.14 15.72
C THR A 28 -3.57 0.12 16.20
N GLY A 29 -4.07 -1.06 16.65
CA GLY A 29 -5.46 -1.22 17.05
C GLY A 29 -6.46 -1.13 15.90
N THR A 30 -6.00 -1.23 14.67
CA THR A 30 -6.84 -1.21 13.46
C THR A 30 -7.79 -2.39 13.44
N VAL A 31 -7.32 -3.55 13.92
CA VAL A 31 -8.11 -4.77 14.09
C VAL A 31 -7.94 -5.24 15.52
N GLU A 32 -9.05 -5.59 16.19
CA GLU A 32 -8.99 -6.13 17.54
C GLU A 32 -8.30 -7.50 17.54
N LYS A 33 -7.47 -7.74 18.55
CA LYS A 33 -6.69 -8.99 18.68
C LYS A 33 -7.54 -10.27 18.57
N ARG A 34 -8.78 -10.23 19.05
CA ARG A 34 -9.74 -11.36 18.99
C ARG A 34 -10.27 -11.60 17.56
N GLU A 35 -10.22 -10.59 16.69
CA GLU A 35 -10.70 -10.62 15.32
C GLU A 35 -9.57 -10.88 14.31
N MET A 36 -8.32 -10.82 14.80
CA MET A 36 -7.15 -11.11 13.97
C MET A 36 -7.17 -12.56 13.48
N LYS A 37 -7.16 -12.70 12.15
CA LYS A 37 -6.92 -13.96 11.45
C LYS A 37 -5.58 -13.84 10.77
N SER A 38 -4.88 -14.96 10.65
CA SER A 38 -3.64 -14.99 9.88
C SER A 38 -3.91 -14.54 8.42
N GLN A 39 -3.05 -13.69 7.89
CA GLN A 39 -3.16 -13.16 6.53
C GLN A 39 -4.51 -12.45 6.28
N LEU A 40 -4.83 -11.50 7.15
CA LEU A 40 -6.15 -10.83 7.16
C LEU A 40 -6.43 -10.08 5.85
N LEU A 41 -5.41 -9.49 5.21
CA LEU A 41 -5.54 -8.77 3.94
C LEU A 41 -5.66 -9.72 2.74
N ASP A 42 -5.21 -10.97 2.86
CA ASP A 42 -5.36 -12.00 1.84
C ASP A 42 -6.81 -12.53 1.85
N SER A 43 -7.67 -11.90 1.06
CA SER A 43 -9.12 -12.15 1.10
C SER A 43 -9.57 -13.38 0.32
N MET A 44 -8.74 -13.88 -0.60
CA MET A 44 -9.05 -15.03 -1.45
C MET A 44 -8.55 -16.34 -0.83
N ASP A 45 -9.31 -17.41 -0.95
CA ASP A 45 -8.90 -18.75 -0.48
C ASP A 45 -7.59 -19.18 -1.14
N LEU A 46 -7.39 -18.84 -2.41
CA LEU A 46 -6.17 -19.13 -3.16
C LEU A 46 -4.94 -18.37 -2.60
N GLU A 47 -5.12 -17.14 -2.15
CA GLU A 47 -4.05 -16.35 -1.50
C GLU A 47 -3.60 -17.02 -0.22
N ARG A 48 -4.55 -17.45 0.61
CA ARG A 48 -4.28 -18.15 1.89
C ARG A 48 -3.66 -19.52 1.69
N GLU A 49 -4.15 -20.28 0.71
CA GLU A 49 -3.65 -21.62 0.41
C GLU A 49 -2.19 -21.59 -0.08
N LYS A 50 -1.87 -20.60 -0.92
CA LYS A 50 -0.54 -20.47 -1.54
C LYS A 50 0.41 -19.54 -0.80
N GLY A 51 -0.07 -18.82 0.22
CA GLY A 51 0.72 -17.84 0.98
C GLY A 51 1.20 -16.65 0.13
N ILE A 52 0.45 -16.28 -0.93
CA ILE A 52 0.80 -15.18 -1.83
C ILE A 52 -0.34 -14.16 -1.89
N THR A 53 -0.01 -12.89 -1.92
CA THR A 53 -0.98 -11.82 -2.19
C THR A 53 -1.19 -11.71 -3.70
N ILE A 54 -2.43 -11.76 -4.14
CA ILE A 54 -2.83 -11.66 -5.55
C ILE A 54 -3.52 -10.32 -5.79
N LYS A 55 -4.38 -9.90 -4.86
CA LYS A 55 -5.18 -8.69 -4.99
C LYS A 55 -4.62 -7.57 -4.13
N LEU A 56 -4.56 -6.36 -4.67
CA LEU A 56 -4.19 -5.17 -3.91
C LEU A 56 -5.24 -4.89 -2.81
N ALA A 57 -4.77 -4.58 -1.62
CA ALA A 57 -5.63 -4.24 -0.50
C ALA A 57 -5.05 -3.04 0.26
N PRO A 58 -5.56 -1.82 0.03
CA PRO A 58 -5.17 -0.68 0.84
C PRO A 58 -5.81 -0.80 2.22
N VAL A 59 -5.07 -0.41 3.26
CA VAL A 59 -5.58 -0.32 4.64
C VAL A 59 -5.05 0.94 5.30
N ARG A 60 -5.95 1.69 5.94
CA ARG A 60 -5.62 2.85 6.77
C ARG A 60 -5.48 2.43 8.22
N MET A 61 -4.33 2.72 8.80
CA MET A 61 -4.03 2.54 10.21
C MET A 61 -3.80 3.90 10.86
N ARG A 62 -4.01 4.01 12.17
CA ARG A 62 -3.71 5.24 12.93
C ARG A 62 -2.60 4.96 13.94
N TYR A 63 -1.50 5.71 13.85
CA TYR A 63 -0.37 5.58 14.74
C TYR A 63 0.24 6.95 15.07
N LYS A 64 0.37 7.29 16.38
CA LYS A 64 0.92 8.58 16.84
C LYS A 64 0.33 9.81 16.13
N ASN A 65 -1.01 9.82 15.93
CA ASN A 65 -1.74 10.87 15.21
C ASN A 65 -1.39 11.01 13.71
N VAL A 66 -0.75 10.00 13.13
CA VAL A 66 -0.47 9.90 11.69
C VAL A 66 -1.33 8.81 11.08
N ASP A 67 -1.93 9.09 9.93
CA ASP A 67 -2.67 8.12 9.13
C ASP A 67 -1.67 7.37 8.24
N LEU A 68 -1.51 6.09 8.52
CA LEU A 68 -0.62 5.19 7.79
C LEU A 68 -1.45 4.42 6.76
N ASN A 69 -1.29 4.72 5.49
CA ASN A 69 -1.94 4.01 4.39
C ASN A 69 -0.97 2.97 3.83
N LEU A 70 -1.20 1.71 4.16
CA LEU A 70 -0.48 0.58 3.60
C LEU A 70 -1.21 0.07 2.37
N ILE A 71 -0.50 -0.08 1.25
CA ILE A 71 -0.97 -0.85 0.09
C ILE A 71 -0.28 -2.21 0.13
N ASP A 72 -1.04 -3.26 0.39
CA ASP A 72 -0.52 -4.63 0.33
C ASP A 72 -0.34 -5.05 -1.13
N THR A 73 0.91 -5.30 -1.53
CA THR A 73 1.30 -5.57 -2.92
C THR A 73 1.60 -7.05 -3.14
N PRO A 74 1.28 -7.60 -4.33
CA PRO A 74 1.72 -8.95 -4.68
C PRO A 74 3.25 -9.08 -4.59
N GLY A 75 3.72 -10.21 -4.07
CA GLY A 75 5.17 -10.51 -3.99
C GLY A 75 5.73 -11.28 -5.18
N HIS A 76 4.87 -11.78 -6.08
CA HIS A 76 5.26 -12.65 -7.19
C HIS A 76 5.62 -11.87 -8.46
N VAL A 77 6.62 -12.34 -9.22
CA VAL A 77 7.09 -11.68 -10.46
C VAL A 77 6.02 -11.51 -11.53
N ASP A 78 5.03 -12.39 -11.58
CA ASP A 78 3.94 -12.32 -12.54
C ASP A 78 3.03 -11.10 -12.33
N PHE A 79 3.12 -10.44 -11.17
CA PHE A 79 2.35 -9.27 -10.78
C PHE A 79 3.19 -7.98 -10.77
N SER A 80 4.25 -7.91 -11.56
CA SER A 80 5.13 -6.73 -11.62
C SER A 80 4.40 -5.44 -12.01
N TYR A 81 3.34 -5.57 -12.83
CA TYR A 81 2.51 -4.44 -13.24
C TYR A 81 1.71 -3.87 -12.04
N GLU A 82 1.08 -4.74 -11.26
CA GLU A 82 0.33 -4.38 -10.06
C GLU A 82 1.26 -3.76 -9.00
N VAL A 83 2.45 -4.33 -8.82
CA VAL A 83 3.49 -3.75 -7.95
C VAL A 83 3.86 -2.34 -8.40
N SER A 84 4.16 -2.14 -9.67
CA SER A 84 4.50 -0.82 -10.21
C SER A 84 3.40 0.23 -9.96
N ARG A 85 2.13 -0.16 -10.09
CA ARG A 85 1.00 0.75 -9.83
C ARG A 85 0.86 1.13 -8.37
N SER A 86 1.06 0.17 -7.48
CA SER A 86 1.04 0.43 -6.03
C SER A 86 2.16 1.37 -5.62
N LEU A 87 3.36 1.18 -6.17
CA LEU A 87 4.51 2.04 -5.91
C LEU A 87 4.24 3.49 -6.33
N GLN A 88 3.56 3.72 -7.45
CA GLN A 88 3.19 5.05 -7.92
C GLN A 88 2.23 5.80 -6.96
N ALA A 89 1.47 5.07 -6.15
CA ALA A 89 0.57 5.65 -5.16
C ALA A 89 1.23 5.95 -3.81
N CYS A 90 2.50 5.58 -3.64
CA CYS A 90 3.23 5.65 -2.36
C CYS A 90 4.39 6.65 -2.41
N GLU A 91 4.81 7.11 -1.24
CA GLU A 91 6.04 7.88 -1.00
C GLU A 91 7.16 7.01 -0.41
N GLY A 92 6.83 5.83 0.09
CA GLY A 92 7.81 4.93 0.69
C GLY A 92 7.49 3.46 0.53
N ALA A 93 8.49 2.63 0.80
CA ALA A 93 8.38 1.19 0.78
C ALA A 93 9.18 0.57 1.93
N ILE A 94 8.60 -0.43 2.58
CA ILE A 94 9.31 -1.28 3.53
C ILE A 94 9.87 -2.46 2.74
N LEU A 95 11.19 -2.61 2.75
CA LEU A 95 11.86 -3.78 2.18
C LEU A 95 12.04 -4.84 3.26
N VAL A 96 11.31 -5.95 3.15
CA VAL A 96 11.41 -7.08 4.09
C VAL A 96 12.27 -8.18 3.50
N VAL A 97 13.34 -8.52 4.20
CA VAL A 97 14.25 -9.61 3.83
C VAL A 97 14.31 -10.64 4.96
N ASP A 98 14.15 -11.91 4.62
CA ASP A 98 14.31 -13.03 5.57
C ASP A 98 15.78 -13.15 5.95
N ALA A 99 16.10 -13.03 7.25
CA ALA A 99 17.46 -13.09 7.78
C ALA A 99 18.16 -14.46 7.60
N SER A 100 17.40 -15.53 7.29
CA SER A 100 17.95 -16.84 7.00
C SER A 100 18.24 -17.06 5.52
N GLN A 101 17.39 -16.51 4.64
CA GLN A 101 17.50 -16.69 3.18
C GLN A 101 18.33 -15.62 2.50
N GLY A 102 18.17 -14.37 2.90
CA GLY A 102 18.77 -13.21 2.26
C GLY A 102 17.99 -12.71 1.04
N ILE A 103 18.63 -11.84 0.24
CA ILE A 103 18.00 -11.21 -0.92
C ILE A 103 17.81 -12.24 -2.03
N GLN A 104 16.60 -12.24 -2.61
CA GLN A 104 16.18 -13.08 -3.72
C GLN A 104 15.99 -12.24 -4.99
N ALA A 105 15.97 -12.87 -6.17
CA ALA A 105 15.87 -12.18 -7.46
C ALA A 105 14.61 -11.29 -7.59
N GLN A 106 13.47 -11.73 -7.06
CA GLN A 106 12.23 -10.96 -7.05
C GLN A 106 12.34 -9.69 -6.20
N THR A 107 13.07 -9.77 -5.08
CA THR A 107 13.34 -8.61 -4.24
C THR A 107 14.08 -7.53 -5.02
N LEU A 108 15.12 -7.91 -5.78
CA LEU A 108 15.90 -6.98 -6.60
C LEU A 108 15.02 -6.23 -7.60
N SER A 109 14.19 -6.95 -8.35
CA SER A 109 13.29 -6.36 -9.35
C SER A 109 12.36 -5.32 -8.72
N ASN A 110 11.74 -5.65 -7.59
CA ASN A 110 10.80 -4.74 -6.91
C ASN A 110 11.51 -3.55 -6.26
N VAL A 111 12.74 -3.72 -5.76
CA VAL A 111 13.55 -2.62 -5.23
C VAL A 111 13.92 -1.64 -6.34
N TYR A 112 14.31 -2.11 -7.52
CA TYR A 112 14.59 -1.22 -8.65
C TYR A 112 13.37 -0.44 -9.09
N LEU A 113 12.18 -1.07 -9.15
CA LEU A 113 10.93 -0.36 -9.41
C LEU A 113 10.65 0.74 -8.37
N ALA A 114 10.90 0.46 -7.09
CA ALA A 114 10.75 1.46 -6.04
C ALA A 114 11.75 2.62 -6.18
N MET A 115 13.00 2.33 -6.55
CA MET A 115 14.02 3.35 -6.83
C MET A 115 13.67 4.22 -8.04
N GLU A 116 13.10 3.63 -9.10
CA GLU A 116 12.61 4.36 -10.28
C GLU A 116 11.47 5.34 -9.95
N GLN A 117 10.71 5.05 -8.91
CA GLN A 117 9.65 5.94 -8.38
C GLN A 117 10.15 6.90 -7.29
N ASP A 118 11.44 6.93 -7.04
CA ASP A 118 12.09 7.79 -6.03
C ASP A 118 11.52 7.60 -4.61
N LEU A 119 11.13 6.37 -4.27
CA LEU A 119 10.55 6.05 -2.96
C LEU A 119 11.62 5.98 -1.87
N THR A 120 11.26 6.46 -0.67
CA THR A 120 12.03 6.20 0.54
C THR A 120 11.91 4.73 0.93
N ILE A 121 13.03 3.99 0.94
CA ILE A 121 13.06 2.57 1.28
C ILE A 121 13.52 2.38 2.72
N ILE A 122 12.72 1.68 3.53
CA ILE A 122 13.05 1.30 4.90
C ILE A 122 13.47 -0.17 4.89
N PRO A 123 14.76 -0.50 5.10
CA PRO A 123 15.23 -1.89 5.13
C PRO A 123 14.90 -2.58 6.45
N VAL A 124 14.31 -3.78 6.35
CA VAL A 124 13.89 -4.58 7.50
C VAL A 124 14.39 -6.03 7.31
N LEU A 125 15.15 -6.53 8.27
CA LEU A 125 15.48 -7.95 8.38
C LEU A 125 14.44 -8.63 9.28
N ASN A 126 13.73 -9.59 8.71
CA ASN A 126 12.71 -10.35 9.42
C ASN A 126 13.19 -11.74 9.79
N LYS A 127 12.48 -12.38 10.70
CA LYS A 127 12.74 -13.74 11.20
C LYS A 127 14.09 -13.87 11.94
N VAL A 128 14.49 -12.81 12.64
CA VAL A 128 15.73 -12.82 13.43
C VAL A 128 15.68 -13.78 14.63
N ASP A 129 14.48 -14.25 14.96
CA ASP A 129 14.22 -15.28 15.98
C ASP A 129 14.60 -16.69 15.54
N LEU A 130 14.82 -16.94 14.25
CA LEU A 130 15.17 -18.26 13.74
C LEU A 130 16.62 -18.61 14.02
N PRO A 131 16.92 -19.86 14.41
CA PRO A 131 18.30 -20.32 14.58
C PRO A 131 19.17 -20.22 13.31
N ALA A 132 18.55 -20.28 12.14
CA ALA A 132 19.22 -20.17 10.84
C ALA A 132 19.44 -18.72 10.38
N ALA A 133 19.03 -17.72 11.17
CA ALA A 133 19.23 -16.32 10.83
C ALA A 133 20.73 -15.96 10.82
N ASP A 134 21.18 -15.38 9.70
CA ASP A 134 22.54 -14.90 9.52
C ASP A 134 22.52 -13.37 9.27
N ILE A 135 22.31 -12.65 10.37
CA ILE A 135 22.14 -11.18 10.34
C ILE A 135 23.36 -10.48 9.69
N PRO A 136 24.62 -10.80 10.03
CA PRO A 136 25.77 -10.11 9.43
C PRO A 136 25.87 -10.31 7.91
N ARG A 137 25.57 -11.51 7.41
CA ARG A 137 25.60 -11.81 5.99
C ARG A 137 24.51 -11.06 5.24
N VAL A 138 23.27 -11.14 5.74
CA VAL A 138 22.12 -10.55 5.07
C VAL A 138 22.14 -9.03 5.18
N SER A 139 22.60 -8.44 6.31
CA SER A 139 22.81 -6.99 6.42
C SER A 139 23.77 -6.48 5.35
N ARG A 140 24.88 -7.17 5.10
CA ARG A 140 25.84 -6.80 4.03
C ARG A 140 25.19 -6.82 2.64
N GLN A 141 24.32 -7.79 2.37
CA GLN A 141 23.57 -7.82 1.10
C GLN A 141 22.66 -6.62 0.94
N VAL A 142 21.95 -6.23 2.00
CA VAL A 142 21.05 -5.07 2.01
C VAL A 142 21.83 -3.77 1.85
N ILE A 143 22.96 -3.60 2.57
CA ILE A 143 23.85 -2.45 2.45
C ILE A 143 24.37 -2.32 1.02
N ASN A 144 24.83 -3.42 0.42
CA ASN A 144 25.33 -3.40 -0.96
C ASN A 144 24.24 -3.06 -1.98
N LEU A 145 22.99 -3.46 -1.72
CA LEU A 145 21.88 -3.16 -2.62
C LEU A 145 21.41 -1.71 -2.51
N LEU A 146 21.24 -1.19 -1.29
CA LEU A 146 20.62 0.10 -1.03
C LEU A 146 21.63 1.24 -0.85
N GLY A 147 22.89 0.93 -0.53
CA GLY A 147 23.90 1.93 -0.14
C GLY A 147 23.59 2.58 1.21
N CYS A 148 22.81 1.94 2.07
CA CYS A 148 22.44 2.43 3.40
C CYS A 148 23.49 2.08 4.45
N ASP A 149 23.43 2.75 5.61
CA ASP A 149 24.20 2.38 6.78
C ASP A 149 23.59 1.17 7.51
N GLU A 150 24.40 0.37 8.17
CA GLU A 150 23.94 -0.79 8.95
C GLU A 150 22.94 -0.39 10.04
N SER A 151 23.12 0.79 10.64
CA SER A 151 22.21 1.35 11.66
C SER A 151 20.80 1.66 11.16
N GLU A 152 20.60 1.74 9.85
CA GLU A 152 19.30 1.99 9.24
C GLU A 152 18.48 0.72 9.09
N ILE A 153 19.11 -0.46 9.19
CA ILE A 153 18.44 -1.76 9.05
C ILE A 153 17.75 -2.13 10.36
N ILE A 154 16.43 -2.33 10.29
CA ILE A 154 15.63 -2.71 11.46
C ILE A 154 15.53 -4.23 11.53
N HIS A 155 15.98 -4.81 12.64
CA HIS A 155 15.94 -6.25 12.88
C HIS A 155 14.67 -6.61 13.63
N ILE A 156 13.79 -7.43 13.02
CA ILE A 156 12.48 -7.79 13.58
C ILE A 156 12.20 -9.28 13.57
N SER A 157 11.21 -9.66 14.38
CA SER A 157 10.44 -10.86 14.16
C SER A 157 8.95 -10.48 14.06
N ALA A 158 8.39 -10.50 12.85
CA ALA A 158 6.98 -10.24 12.65
C ALA A 158 6.11 -11.27 13.38
N LYS A 159 6.59 -12.53 13.46
CA LYS A 159 5.90 -13.62 14.16
C LYS A 159 5.73 -13.34 15.67
N THR A 160 6.78 -12.87 16.33
CA THR A 160 6.76 -12.60 17.79
C THR A 160 6.34 -11.17 18.11
N GLY A 161 6.36 -10.25 17.14
CA GLY A 161 6.14 -8.82 17.31
C GLY A 161 7.39 -8.03 17.72
N GLN A 162 8.54 -8.67 17.83
CA GLN A 162 9.79 -8.04 18.23
C GLN A 162 10.17 -6.90 17.28
N ASN A 163 10.38 -5.69 17.82
CA ASN A 163 10.80 -4.49 17.10
C ASN A 163 9.88 -4.02 15.96
N VAL A 164 8.66 -4.50 15.85
CA VAL A 164 7.70 -4.03 14.85
C VAL A 164 7.28 -2.58 15.12
N ASP A 165 7.24 -2.16 16.39
CA ASP A 165 7.07 -0.76 16.81
C ASP A 165 8.11 0.17 16.18
N LYS A 166 9.37 -0.28 16.06
CA LYS A 166 10.44 0.49 15.40
C LYS A 166 10.21 0.65 13.89
N VAL A 167 9.55 -0.33 13.26
CA VAL A 167 9.15 -0.20 11.85
C VAL A 167 8.07 0.86 11.70
N LEU A 168 7.06 0.86 12.57
CA LEU A 168 6.02 1.89 12.59
C LEU A 168 6.61 3.29 12.84
N ASP A 169 7.55 3.41 13.77
CA ASP A 169 8.26 4.66 14.04
C ASP A 169 9.04 5.13 12.81
N ALA A 170 9.77 4.23 12.16
CA ALA A 170 10.52 4.55 10.94
C ALA A 170 9.62 4.99 9.79
N VAL A 171 8.42 4.41 9.65
CA VAL A 171 7.43 4.86 8.66
C VAL A 171 7.01 6.30 8.93
N VAL A 172 6.71 6.65 10.18
CA VAL A 172 6.32 8.01 10.56
C VAL A 172 7.46 9.01 10.34
N ASP A 173 8.68 8.64 10.72
CA ASP A 173 9.83 9.55 10.79
C ASP A 173 10.54 9.71 9.44
N LYS A 174 10.60 8.67 8.62
CA LYS A 174 11.43 8.64 7.40
C LYS A 174 10.63 8.81 6.10
N ILE A 175 9.42 8.25 6.01
CA ILE A 175 8.61 8.39 4.81
C ILE A 175 8.05 9.82 4.76
N PRO A 176 8.25 10.55 3.65
CA PRO A 176 7.72 11.90 3.54
C PRO A 176 6.18 11.89 3.47
N ALA A 177 5.58 13.00 3.88
CA ALA A 177 4.17 13.24 3.64
C ALA A 177 3.90 13.36 2.13
N PRO A 178 2.69 12.99 1.66
CA PRO A 178 2.33 13.20 0.28
C PRO A 178 2.35 14.68 -0.09
N THR A 179 2.70 14.97 -1.32
CA THR A 179 2.64 16.31 -1.91
C THR A 179 1.38 16.47 -2.75
N GLY A 180 0.96 17.70 -3.00
CA GLY A 180 -0.18 18.06 -3.84
C GLY A 180 -0.83 19.35 -3.40
N GLU A 181 -1.72 19.89 -4.23
CA GLU A 181 -2.36 21.17 -4.04
C GLU A 181 -3.86 21.02 -3.74
N VAL A 182 -4.29 21.44 -2.54
CA VAL A 182 -5.69 21.32 -2.09
C VAL A 182 -6.64 22.17 -2.93
N GLY A 183 -6.16 23.31 -3.44
CA GLY A 183 -6.95 24.28 -4.21
C GLY A 183 -7.01 24.00 -5.71
N ASP A 184 -6.23 23.09 -6.21
CA ASP A 184 -6.14 22.79 -7.63
C ASP A 184 -7.29 21.89 -8.12
N PRO A 185 -7.50 21.83 -9.45
CA PRO A 185 -8.43 20.87 -10.05
C PRO A 185 -8.13 19.45 -9.61
N THR A 186 -9.16 18.75 -9.21
CA THR A 186 -9.04 17.40 -8.65
C THR A 186 -8.38 16.44 -9.63
N ARG A 187 -7.36 15.74 -9.16
CA ARG A 187 -6.70 14.62 -9.83
C ARG A 187 -6.52 13.48 -8.86
N ALA A 188 -7.02 12.31 -9.21
CA ALA A 188 -6.82 11.09 -8.42
C ALA A 188 -6.31 9.96 -9.32
N LEU A 189 -5.20 9.34 -8.93
CA LEU A 189 -4.62 8.20 -9.63
C LEU A 189 -5.41 6.94 -9.30
N ILE A 190 -5.89 6.22 -10.30
CA ILE A 190 -6.45 4.87 -10.15
C ILE A 190 -5.29 3.87 -10.10
N PHE A 191 -5.06 3.24 -8.96
CA PHE A 191 -4.02 2.22 -8.85
C PHE A 191 -4.58 0.79 -8.85
N ASP A 192 -5.89 0.61 -8.61
CA ASP A 192 -6.62 -0.64 -8.83
C ASP A 192 -8.10 -0.37 -9.09
N SER A 193 -8.78 -1.32 -9.76
CA SER A 193 -10.21 -1.28 -10.00
C SER A 193 -10.79 -2.68 -10.13
N TYR A 194 -12.00 -2.88 -9.60
CA TYR A 194 -12.69 -4.16 -9.72
C TYR A 194 -14.20 -3.97 -9.81
N TYR A 195 -14.88 -4.99 -10.28
CA TYR A 195 -16.34 -5.04 -10.33
C TYR A 195 -16.87 -5.81 -9.13
N ASP A 196 -17.80 -5.19 -8.42
CA ASP A 196 -18.56 -5.78 -7.33
C ASP A 196 -20.00 -5.98 -7.80
N ASP A 197 -20.57 -7.19 -7.63
CA ASP A 197 -21.89 -7.54 -8.12
C ASP A 197 -23.02 -6.67 -7.53
N TYR A 198 -22.80 -6.12 -6.34
CA TYR A 198 -23.79 -5.30 -5.63
C TYR A 198 -23.53 -3.79 -5.74
N ARG A 199 -22.27 -3.39 -5.84
CA ARG A 199 -21.84 -1.99 -5.80
C ARG A 199 -21.39 -1.44 -7.17
N GLY A 200 -21.22 -2.30 -8.18
CA GLY A 200 -20.69 -1.91 -9.48
C GLY A 200 -19.16 -1.73 -9.49
N VAL A 201 -18.66 -0.86 -10.33
CA VAL A 201 -17.20 -0.62 -10.44
C VAL A 201 -16.71 0.19 -9.25
N ILE A 202 -15.76 -0.37 -8.52
CA ILE A 202 -15.06 0.25 -7.39
C ILE A 202 -13.64 0.57 -7.82
N LEU A 203 -13.21 1.81 -7.55
CA LEU A 203 -11.87 2.29 -7.84
C LEU A 203 -11.09 2.44 -6.53
N TYR A 204 -9.85 1.95 -6.50
CA TYR A 204 -8.88 2.34 -5.47
C TYR A 204 -8.03 3.47 -6.02
N VAL A 205 -8.02 4.59 -5.29
CA VAL A 205 -7.41 5.82 -5.76
C VAL A 205 -6.48 6.44 -4.72
N ARG A 206 -5.46 7.16 -5.23
CA ARG A 206 -4.69 8.15 -4.51
C ARG A 206 -5.09 9.54 -4.99
N VAL A 207 -5.64 10.38 -4.14
CA VAL A 207 -5.91 11.79 -4.48
C VAL A 207 -4.60 12.56 -4.51
N VAL A 208 -4.24 13.06 -5.69
CA VAL A 208 -3.01 13.83 -5.90
C VAL A 208 -3.26 15.30 -5.56
N ASP A 209 -4.31 15.90 -6.16
CA ASP A 209 -4.71 17.28 -5.91
C ASP A 209 -6.22 17.40 -5.67
N GLY A 210 -6.62 18.46 -5.03
CA GLY A 210 -8.03 18.77 -4.78
C GLY A 210 -8.70 17.75 -3.85
N ARG A 211 -9.97 17.45 -4.13
CA ARG A 211 -10.75 16.49 -3.34
C ARG A 211 -11.89 15.90 -4.16
N ILE A 212 -12.40 14.75 -3.74
CA ILE A 212 -13.57 14.10 -4.31
C ILE A 212 -14.60 13.88 -3.20
N LYS A 213 -15.82 14.37 -3.39
CA LYS A 213 -16.94 14.18 -2.47
C LYS A 213 -17.91 13.15 -3.00
N LYS A 214 -18.61 12.51 -2.07
CA LYS A 214 -19.79 11.69 -2.39
C LYS A 214 -20.80 12.51 -3.20
N GLY A 215 -21.31 11.91 -4.29
CA GLY A 215 -22.34 12.49 -5.16
C GLY A 215 -21.79 13.40 -6.27
N GLU A 216 -20.48 13.68 -6.32
CA GLU A 216 -19.91 14.48 -7.40
C GLU A 216 -19.83 13.72 -8.72
N SER A 217 -20.04 14.46 -9.83
CA SER A 217 -19.75 13.94 -11.17
C SER A 217 -18.25 13.83 -11.38
N ILE A 218 -17.81 12.66 -11.83
CA ILE A 218 -16.41 12.34 -12.09
C ILE A 218 -16.21 11.98 -13.56
N ARG A 219 -14.97 12.17 -14.03
CA ARG A 219 -14.55 11.82 -15.39
C ARG A 219 -13.20 11.13 -15.37
N MET A 220 -13.08 10.06 -16.15
CA MET A 220 -11.81 9.38 -16.43
C MET A 220 -11.09 10.14 -17.53
N MET A 221 -9.87 10.60 -17.28
CA MET A 221 -9.16 11.48 -18.23
C MET A 221 -8.72 10.75 -19.49
N ALA A 222 -8.25 9.50 -19.37
CA ALA A 222 -7.76 8.75 -20.53
C ALA A 222 -8.89 8.09 -21.34
N THR A 223 -9.88 7.48 -20.69
CA THR A 223 -10.98 6.82 -21.38
C THR A 223 -12.09 7.78 -21.79
N GLY A 224 -12.18 8.95 -21.15
CA GLY A 224 -13.26 9.92 -21.35
C GLY A 224 -14.59 9.50 -20.72
N ALA A 225 -14.65 8.39 -20.00
CA ALA A 225 -15.87 7.91 -19.37
C ALA A 225 -16.32 8.86 -18.26
N ASN A 226 -17.62 9.11 -18.19
CA ASN A 226 -18.24 9.92 -17.15
C ASN A 226 -18.98 9.02 -16.16
N GLY A 227 -18.92 9.37 -14.89
CA GLY A 227 -19.58 8.64 -13.82
C GLY A 227 -19.96 9.54 -12.65
N LEU A 228 -20.46 8.89 -11.60
CA LEU A 228 -20.77 9.51 -10.32
C LEU A 228 -19.97 8.83 -9.22
N ALA A 229 -19.43 9.59 -8.29
CA ALA A 229 -18.88 9.07 -7.04
C ALA A 229 -20.05 8.78 -6.09
N LEU A 230 -20.64 7.59 -6.18
CA LEU A 230 -21.80 7.20 -5.37
C LEU A 230 -21.43 7.14 -3.88
N GLU A 231 -20.24 6.68 -3.57
CA GLU A 231 -19.65 6.64 -2.24
C GLU A 231 -18.15 6.84 -2.35
N VAL A 232 -17.56 7.49 -1.38
CA VAL A 232 -16.10 7.59 -1.20
C VAL A 232 -15.75 7.21 0.23
N GLY A 233 -14.54 6.74 0.47
CA GLY A 233 -14.11 6.38 1.81
C GLY A 233 -12.75 5.70 1.81
N HIS A 234 -12.40 5.13 2.97
CA HIS A 234 -11.16 4.39 3.18
C HIS A 234 -11.44 2.95 3.62
N LEU A 235 -10.39 2.13 3.68
CA LEU A 235 -10.46 0.75 4.17
C LEU A 235 -9.74 0.62 5.52
N ASN A 236 -10.42 -0.03 6.50
CA ASN A 236 -9.91 -0.21 7.87
C ASN A 236 -10.31 -1.59 8.47
N PRO A 237 -9.86 -2.74 7.99
CA PRO A 237 -9.65 -3.10 6.58
C PRO A 237 -10.95 -3.11 5.76
N ALA A 238 -12.13 -3.17 6.39
CA ALA A 238 -13.42 -3.04 5.70
C ALA A 238 -13.64 -1.61 5.18
N MET A 239 -14.44 -1.48 4.14
CA MET A 239 -14.82 -0.17 3.60
C MET A 239 -15.54 0.67 4.63
N GLN A 240 -15.04 1.89 4.84
CA GLN A 240 -15.60 2.90 5.73
C GLN A 240 -15.94 4.14 4.90
N PRO A 241 -17.22 4.51 4.78
CA PRO A 241 -17.62 5.70 4.05
C PRO A 241 -17.13 6.98 4.73
N ASP A 242 -16.63 7.91 3.90
CA ASP A 242 -16.23 9.25 4.30
C ASP A 242 -17.05 10.31 3.53
N PRO A 243 -17.15 11.55 4.03
CA PRO A 243 -17.79 12.63 3.29
C PRO A 243 -17.00 13.05 2.04
N SER A 244 -15.70 12.90 2.07
CA SER A 244 -14.76 13.24 0.98
C SER A 244 -13.46 12.47 1.11
N LEU A 245 -12.71 12.38 0.01
CA LEU A 245 -11.30 12.05 -0.03
C LEU A 245 -10.52 13.33 -0.35
N GLU A 246 -9.58 13.66 0.50
CA GLU A 246 -8.78 14.89 0.42
C GLU A 246 -7.41 14.61 -0.24
N THR A 247 -6.72 15.69 -0.62
CA THR A 247 -5.36 15.61 -1.20
C THR A 247 -4.42 14.78 -0.35
N GLY A 248 -3.72 13.85 -0.97
CA GLY A 248 -2.77 12.93 -0.33
C GLY A 248 -3.39 11.64 0.21
N GLU A 249 -4.71 11.54 0.30
CA GLU A 249 -5.37 10.36 0.83
C GLU A 249 -5.44 9.21 -0.17
N ILE A 250 -5.36 8.00 0.35
CA ILE A 250 -5.68 6.75 -0.34
C ILE A 250 -7.06 6.31 0.14
N GLY A 251 -7.90 5.91 -0.81
CA GLY A 251 -9.23 5.44 -0.51
C GLY A 251 -9.90 4.75 -1.70
N TYR A 252 -11.21 4.62 -1.62
CA TYR A 252 -12.02 4.02 -2.67
C TYR A 252 -13.13 4.96 -3.16
N ILE A 253 -13.55 4.74 -4.39
CA ILE A 253 -14.73 5.37 -5.00
C ILE A 253 -15.64 4.27 -5.52
N VAL A 254 -16.86 4.19 -5.01
CA VAL A 254 -17.93 3.38 -5.61
C VAL A 254 -18.54 4.21 -6.72
N THR A 255 -18.59 3.67 -7.94
CA THR A 255 -19.07 4.39 -9.12
C THR A 255 -20.32 3.75 -9.70
N ASN A 256 -20.98 4.46 -10.61
CA ASN A 256 -22.06 3.93 -11.46
C ASN A 256 -21.57 3.41 -12.82
N LEU A 257 -20.26 3.27 -13.00
CA LEU A 257 -19.66 2.71 -14.21
C LEU A 257 -20.09 1.24 -14.39
N LYS A 258 -20.17 0.80 -15.65
CA LYS A 258 -20.67 -0.54 -15.99
C LYS A 258 -19.55 -1.58 -16.06
N THR A 259 -18.38 -1.18 -16.45
CA THR A 259 -17.23 -2.07 -16.62
C THR A 259 -15.95 -1.41 -16.14
N THR A 260 -14.98 -2.22 -15.70
CA THR A 260 -13.64 -1.74 -15.33
C THR A 260 -12.85 -1.17 -16.52
N ARG A 261 -13.28 -1.45 -17.76
CA ARG A 261 -12.66 -0.88 -18.96
C ARG A 261 -12.90 0.62 -19.10
N GLU A 262 -13.94 1.16 -18.45
CA GLU A 262 -14.24 2.59 -18.43
C GLU A 262 -13.32 3.34 -17.46
N ALA A 263 -12.74 2.65 -16.46
CA ALA A 263 -11.85 3.21 -15.46
C ALA A 263 -10.59 2.33 -15.33
N ARG A 264 -9.67 2.51 -16.25
CA ARG A 264 -8.45 1.70 -16.33
C ARG A 264 -7.49 2.05 -15.21
N VAL A 265 -6.78 1.03 -14.72
CA VAL A 265 -5.67 1.23 -13.80
C VAL A 265 -4.59 2.10 -14.46
N GLY A 266 -4.11 3.11 -13.74
CA GLY A 266 -3.19 4.13 -14.24
C GLY A 266 -3.86 5.35 -14.86
N ASP A 267 -5.19 5.35 -15.03
CA ASP A 267 -5.95 6.53 -15.44
C ASP A 267 -6.09 7.52 -14.28
N THR A 268 -6.46 8.73 -14.60
CA THR A 268 -6.73 9.80 -13.64
C THR A 268 -8.22 10.11 -13.58
N VAL A 269 -8.77 10.13 -12.38
CA VAL A 269 -10.11 10.65 -12.10
C VAL A 269 -10.03 12.14 -11.86
N THR A 270 -10.89 12.90 -12.52
CA THR A 270 -11.13 14.33 -12.25
C THR A 270 -12.63 14.60 -12.04
N LEU A 271 -12.99 15.81 -11.60
CA LEU A 271 -14.39 16.20 -11.52
C LEU A 271 -14.92 16.66 -12.87
N GLY A 272 -16.17 16.32 -13.19
CA GLY A 272 -16.80 16.67 -14.46
C GLY A 272 -16.76 18.17 -14.76
N ARG A 273 -16.86 19.02 -13.74
CA ARG A 273 -16.82 20.48 -13.87
C ARG A 273 -15.51 21.07 -14.41
N TYR A 274 -14.43 20.33 -14.40
CA TYR A 274 -13.13 20.78 -14.94
C TYR A 274 -12.93 20.44 -16.41
N PHE A 275 -13.93 19.85 -17.05
CA PHE A 275 -13.85 19.36 -18.43
C PHE A 275 -14.81 20.10 -19.39
N ASN A 276 -15.42 21.18 -18.97
CA ASN A 276 -16.33 22.01 -19.80
C ASN A 276 -15.56 23.14 -20.47
#